data_34369bc57078ffd3f1e0c65ca771f3c4
#
_entry.id   34369bc57078ffd3f1e0c65ca771f3c4
#
_cell.length_a   1.000
_cell.length_b   1.000
_cell.length_c   1.000
_cell.angle_alpha   90.00
_cell.angle_beta   90.00
_cell.angle_gamma   90.00
#
_symmetry.space_group_name_H-M   'P 1'
#
loop_
_entity.id
_entity.type
_entity.pdbx_description
1 polymer ?
#
loop_
_entity_poly.entity_id
_entity_poly.type
_entity_poly.pdbx_seq_one_letter_code
_entity_poly.pdbx_strand_id
1 'polypeptide(L)'
;MKTFSITLIATLAIFSMSCKNQKPKEEVAVQEVKKSEMQLKVEEFAFVDLSSDLVNTLSESEKQLIPIFIQIADIMDELFWKQTFGDKTILDTIQDEYAKDFVKLNYGPWERLNGNKPFIAGYGDKPLGCQYYPTDITKDEYNAYKDPNKASLYTVLRRNETGSLKTVWYKDEYKAELAKVSELLDKAIAIAEDEGMKKYLTERKKAFQTDNYFDSDMAWMDMKASKLDFVFGPIEKYDDKLNEAKASYEAFILLKDEEKSNELAKFVQLLPQLQKELPCDAKYKTFVPGASSDLNVYNAVYYAGDCNSGSKTIAINLPNDDKVQKEKGARRLQLRNSMQAKFDKILMPIGQMIIEPSQQQHLKFDAFFWNVTFHEVGHGLGIKNTINGKGSVDDAMQTEGTAWEEAKADILGLFLVCKLIEKGEITNITSEDAITTFIAGILRSVRFGASSSHGSANMMCYNFMEKEGAFIRNEEGMYHIDFEKARAAVDAWATIILTTQGEGNFAFAKKYREENGGITEDLQTDLDKINTAGIPRDIRFNQGMKVLGLE
;
A
#
# COMPACT_ATOMS: atom_id res chain seq x y z
N MET A 1 -25.86 -65.17 -24.76
CA MET A 1 -26.97 -66.07 -24.35
C MET A 1 -27.46 -65.64 -22.98
N LYS A 2 -28.78 -65.42 -22.96
CA LYS A 2 -29.74 -65.24 -21.85
C LYS A 2 -29.89 -63.82 -21.32
N THR A 3 -30.74 -63.11 -21.93
CA THR A 3 -31.76 -62.14 -21.55
C THR A 3 -32.55 -62.55 -20.29
N PHE A 4 -32.82 -61.61 -19.40
CA PHE A 4 -34.03 -61.67 -18.57
C PHE A 4 -34.67 -60.28 -18.48
N SER A 5 -35.81 -60.17 -19.13
CA SER A 5 -36.81 -59.12 -18.94
C SER A 5 -37.67 -59.45 -17.70
N ILE A 6 -38.05 -58.43 -16.94
CA ILE A 6 -39.22 -58.52 -16.07
C ILE A 6 -40.05 -57.26 -16.23
N THR A 7 -41.30 -57.55 -16.51
CA THR A 7 -42.45 -56.74 -16.91
C THR A 7 -43.16 -56.13 -15.71
N LEU A 8 -43.48 -54.89 -15.85
CA LEU A 8 -44.65 -54.06 -15.56
C LEU A 8 -45.80 -54.69 -14.77
N ILE A 9 -46.30 -54.03 -13.73
CA ILE A 9 -47.72 -53.99 -13.36
C ILE A 9 -48.12 -52.55 -13.03
N ALA A 10 -49.04 -52.04 -13.83
CA ALA A 10 -49.73 -50.77 -13.65
C ALA A 10 -50.91 -50.99 -12.68
N THR A 11 -51.16 -50.04 -11.80
CA THR A 11 -52.42 -49.90 -11.11
C THR A 11 -52.99 -48.52 -11.30
N LEU A 12 -54.08 -48.48 -12.04
CA LEU A 12 -54.91 -47.31 -12.36
C LEU A 12 -55.76 -46.99 -11.13
N ALA A 13 -55.72 -45.79 -10.64
CA ALA A 13 -56.76 -45.25 -9.76
C ALA A 13 -57.22 -43.91 -10.33
N ILE A 14 -58.41 -43.91 -10.84
CA ILE A 14 -59.16 -42.76 -11.34
C ILE A 14 -59.76 -42.01 -10.14
N PHE A 15 -59.47 -40.75 -10.02
CA PHE A 15 -60.28 -39.80 -9.29
C PHE A 15 -60.51 -38.53 -10.09
N SER A 16 -61.75 -38.20 -10.27
CA SER A 16 -62.33 -37.18 -11.12
C SER A 16 -62.22 -35.76 -10.56
N MET A 17 -61.96 -34.83 -11.46
CA MET A 17 -62.46 -33.47 -11.60
C MET A 17 -62.49 -32.51 -10.41
N SER A 18 -61.69 -31.45 -10.51
CA SER A 18 -62.20 -30.10 -10.37
C SER A 18 -61.31 -29.13 -11.18
N CYS A 19 -61.88 -28.58 -12.24
CA CYS A 19 -61.33 -27.49 -13.03
C CYS A 19 -61.26 -26.21 -12.20
N LYS A 20 -60.09 -25.71 -11.95
CA LYS A 20 -59.85 -24.28 -11.77
C LYS A 20 -58.72 -23.86 -12.71
N ASN A 21 -59.07 -23.03 -13.69
CA ASN A 21 -58.15 -22.32 -14.56
C ASN A 21 -57.14 -21.53 -13.75
N GLN A 22 -55.93 -22.05 -13.60
CA GLN A 22 -54.75 -21.25 -13.31
C GLN A 22 -54.01 -21.01 -14.62
N LYS A 23 -53.99 -19.75 -15.06
CA LYS A 23 -53.08 -19.31 -16.13
C LYS A 23 -51.65 -19.69 -15.73
N PRO A 24 -50.81 -20.16 -16.67
CA PRO A 24 -49.40 -20.34 -16.40
C PRO A 24 -48.81 -18.99 -15.96
N LYS A 25 -48.15 -18.95 -14.83
CA LYS A 25 -47.23 -17.84 -14.51
C LYS A 25 -46.16 -17.87 -15.59
N GLU A 26 -46.11 -16.85 -16.42
CA GLU A 26 -44.91 -16.56 -17.22
C GLU A 26 -43.74 -16.43 -16.23
N GLU A 27 -42.85 -17.38 -16.24
CA GLU A 27 -41.49 -17.19 -15.72
C GLU A 27 -40.85 -16.08 -16.57
N VAL A 28 -40.80 -14.88 -15.99
CA VAL A 28 -40.01 -13.79 -16.54
C VAL A 28 -38.58 -14.28 -16.42
N ALA A 29 -38.02 -14.77 -17.51
CA ALA A 29 -36.59 -15.02 -17.61
C ALA A 29 -35.90 -13.68 -17.32
N VAL A 30 -35.28 -13.58 -16.16
CA VAL A 30 -34.36 -12.47 -15.83
C VAL A 30 -33.22 -12.60 -16.82
N GLN A 31 -33.26 -11.80 -17.89
CA GLN A 31 -32.09 -11.67 -18.77
C GLN A 31 -30.95 -11.15 -17.87
N GLU A 32 -29.92 -11.97 -17.65
CA GLU A 32 -28.68 -11.50 -17.07
C GLU A 32 -28.13 -10.40 -17.99
N VAL A 33 -28.20 -9.16 -17.52
CA VAL A 33 -27.61 -8.03 -18.21
C VAL A 33 -26.10 -8.22 -18.16
N LYS A 34 -25.50 -8.55 -19.30
CA LYS A 34 -24.05 -8.74 -19.41
C LYS A 34 -23.36 -7.42 -19.03
N LYS A 35 -22.57 -7.47 -17.96
CA LYS A 35 -21.78 -6.31 -17.49
C LYS A 35 -20.83 -5.82 -18.58
N SER A 36 -20.65 -4.49 -18.68
CA SER A 36 -19.65 -3.91 -19.58
C SER A 36 -18.23 -4.20 -19.07
N GLU A 37 -17.23 -4.11 -19.95
CA GLU A 37 -15.83 -4.26 -19.56
C GLU A 37 -15.44 -3.23 -18.48
N MET A 38 -15.85 -1.98 -18.63
CA MET A 38 -15.55 -0.92 -17.66
C MET A 38 -16.25 -1.15 -16.32
N GLN A 39 -17.48 -1.69 -16.34
CA GLN A 39 -18.15 -2.10 -15.11
C GLN A 39 -17.34 -3.16 -14.36
N LEU A 40 -16.85 -4.19 -15.05
CA LEU A 40 -16.04 -5.24 -14.44
C LEU A 40 -14.75 -4.66 -13.85
N LYS A 41 -14.07 -3.75 -14.55
CA LYS A 41 -12.86 -3.07 -14.06
C LYS A 41 -13.10 -2.23 -12.80
N VAL A 42 -14.23 -1.54 -12.71
CA VAL A 42 -14.60 -0.78 -11.49
C VAL A 42 -14.92 -1.73 -10.33
N GLU A 43 -15.58 -2.85 -10.60
CA GLU A 43 -15.91 -3.88 -9.62
C GLU A 43 -14.69 -4.67 -9.12
N GLU A 44 -13.54 -4.60 -9.80
CA GLU A 44 -12.25 -5.08 -9.30
C GLU A 44 -11.75 -4.28 -8.08
N PHE A 45 -12.40 -3.16 -7.74
CA PHE A 45 -12.09 -2.36 -6.56
C PHE A 45 -13.23 -2.48 -5.55
N ALA A 46 -12.98 -3.13 -4.42
CA ALA A 46 -13.98 -3.28 -3.37
C ALA A 46 -14.36 -1.92 -2.79
N PHE A 47 -15.65 -1.60 -2.77
CA PHE A 47 -16.15 -0.36 -2.20
C PHE A 47 -16.25 -0.48 -0.68
N VAL A 48 -15.64 0.44 0.05
CA VAL A 48 -15.52 0.41 1.51
C VAL A 48 -15.85 1.78 2.09
N ASP A 49 -16.69 1.83 3.10
CA ASP A 49 -16.92 3.03 3.89
C ASP A 49 -15.69 3.32 4.76
N LEU A 50 -15.06 4.47 4.53
CA LEU A 50 -13.90 4.90 5.29
C LEU A 50 -14.35 5.66 6.54
N SER A 51 -14.77 4.92 7.55
CA SER A 51 -15.24 5.42 8.83
C SER A 51 -14.35 4.97 9.99
N SER A 52 -14.53 5.59 11.13
CA SER A 52 -13.85 5.22 12.39
C SER A 52 -14.62 5.70 13.60
N ASP A 53 -14.84 4.83 14.57
CA ASP A 53 -15.43 5.17 15.86
C ASP A 53 -14.57 6.16 16.66
N LEU A 54 -13.29 6.29 16.33
CA LEU A 54 -12.37 7.26 16.96
C LEU A 54 -12.83 8.72 16.74
N VAL A 55 -13.67 9.01 15.73
CA VAL A 55 -14.31 10.32 15.55
C VAL A 55 -15.05 10.76 16.82
N ASN A 56 -15.64 9.82 17.57
CA ASN A 56 -16.37 10.09 18.79
C ASN A 56 -15.46 10.50 19.96
N THR A 57 -14.14 10.29 19.85
CA THR A 57 -13.15 10.65 20.87
C THR A 57 -12.57 12.05 20.67
N LEU A 58 -12.86 12.69 19.54
CA LEU A 58 -12.38 14.01 19.20
C LEU A 58 -13.09 15.10 19.98
N SER A 59 -12.39 16.18 20.31
CA SER A 59 -12.96 17.42 20.82
C SER A 59 -13.81 18.11 19.76
N GLU A 60 -14.64 19.06 20.18
CA GLU A 60 -15.46 19.82 19.22
C GLU A 60 -14.60 20.68 18.27
N SER A 61 -13.46 21.19 18.73
CA SER A 61 -12.52 21.92 17.87
C SER A 61 -11.88 21.00 16.83
N GLU A 62 -11.46 19.77 17.21
CA GLU A 62 -10.92 18.79 16.28
C GLU A 62 -11.96 18.37 15.24
N LYS A 63 -13.24 18.17 15.62
CA LYS A 63 -14.31 17.88 14.67
C LYS A 63 -14.55 19.02 13.69
N GLN A 64 -14.44 20.29 14.13
CA GLN A 64 -14.56 21.46 13.26
C GLN A 64 -13.37 21.61 12.28
N LEU A 65 -12.22 21.04 12.57
CA LEU A 65 -11.08 21.01 11.64
C LEU A 65 -11.30 20.04 10.47
N ILE A 66 -12.00 18.93 10.66
CA ILE A 66 -12.18 17.90 9.62
C ILE A 66 -12.74 18.46 8.31
N PRO A 67 -13.86 19.22 8.29
CA PRO A 67 -14.39 19.76 7.02
C PRO A 67 -13.44 20.75 6.35
N ILE A 68 -12.59 21.45 7.10
CA ILE A 68 -11.57 22.35 6.52
C ILE A 68 -10.44 21.51 5.93
N PHE A 69 -10.00 20.46 6.60
CA PHE A 69 -8.97 19.55 6.11
C PHE A 69 -9.43 18.80 4.86
N ILE A 70 -10.72 18.40 4.78
CA ILE A 70 -11.29 17.82 3.56
C ILE A 70 -11.21 18.80 2.39
N GLN A 71 -11.56 20.08 2.60
CA GLN A 71 -11.46 21.09 1.55
C GLN A 71 -10.00 21.30 1.08
N ILE A 72 -9.03 21.25 1.99
CA ILE A 72 -7.61 21.31 1.62
C ILE A 72 -7.20 20.04 0.87
N ALA A 73 -7.64 18.88 1.33
CA ALA A 73 -7.36 17.59 0.68
C ALA A 73 -7.93 17.54 -0.75
N ASP A 74 -9.12 18.09 -0.98
CA ASP A 74 -9.70 18.21 -2.32
C ASP A 74 -8.85 19.08 -3.25
N ILE A 75 -8.19 20.13 -2.71
CA ILE A 75 -7.23 20.92 -3.50
C ILE A 75 -5.96 20.12 -3.78
N MET A 76 -5.47 19.29 -2.84
CA MET A 76 -4.35 18.37 -3.10
C MET A 76 -4.71 17.37 -4.20
N ASP A 77 -5.95 16.86 -4.21
CA ASP A 77 -6.49 15.99 -5.27
C ASP A 77 -6.47 16.68 -6.65
N GLU A 78 -6.93 17.93 -6.71
CA GLU A 78 -6.87 18.73 -7.96
C GLU A 78 -5.42 18.93 -8.43
N LEU A 79 -4.50 19.23 -7.52
CA LEU A 79 -3.09 19.43 -7.85
C LEU A 79 -2.46 18.13 -8.37
N PHE A 80 -2.78 16.98 -7.77
CA PHE A 80 -2.31 15.71 -8.28
C PHE A 80 -2.87 15.39 -9.67
N TRP A 81 -4.15 15.68 -9.93
CA TRP A 81 -4.70 15.59 -11.28
C TRP A 81 -3.88 16.39 -12.29
N LYS A 82 -3.53 17.64 -11.95
CA LYS A 82 -2.68 18.49 -12.81
C LYS A 82 -1.29 17.94 -13.02
N GLN A 83 -0.71 17.29 -11.99
CA GLN A 83 0.62 16.71 -12.05
C GLN A 83 0.68 15.40 -12.86
N THR A 84 -0.33 14.54 -12.73
CA THR A 84 -0.29 13.22 -13.37
C THR A 84 -0.86 13.21 -14.77
N PHE A 85 -1.95 13.93 -15.03
CA PHE A 85 -2.67 13.94 -16.32
C PHE A 85 -2.80 15.33 -16.94
N GLY A 86 -3.17 16.32 -16.14
CA GLY A 86 -3.43 17.69 -16.58
C GLY A 86 -4.87 18.12 -16.39
N ASP A 87 -5.64 18.19 -17.46
CA ASP A 87 -6.99 18.73 -17.42
C ASP A 87 -8.04 17.66 -17.03
N LYS A 88 -8.68 17.87 -15.88
CA LYS A 88 -9.73 17.00 -15.33
C LYS A 88 -11.02 17.02 -16.19
N THR A 89 -11.15 17.96 -17.13
CA THR A 89 -12.30 18.04 -18.05
C THR A 89 -12.43 16.84 -18.98
N ILE A 90 -11.43 15.97 -19.06
CA ILE A 90 -11.56 14.64 -19.68
C ILE A 90 -12.82 13.92 -19.18
N LEU A 91 -13.18 14.07 -17.91
CA LEU A 91 -14.34 13.42 -17.30
C LEU A 91 -15.66 13.86 -17.96
N ASP A 92 -15.72 15.08 -18.51
CA ASP A 92 -16.92 15.60 -19.18
C ASP A 92 -17.08 15.02 -20.60
N THR A 93 -16.01 14.49 -21.16
CA THR A 93 -16.01 13.89 -22.51
C THR A 93 -16.42 12.41 -22.50
N ILE A 94 -16.38 11.75 -21.35
CA ILE A 94 -16.68 10.32 -21.19
C ILE A 94 -18.16 10.15 -20.90
N GLN A 95 -18.87 9.37 -21.75
CA GLN A 95 -20.30 9.11 -21.62
C GLN A 95 -20.62 7.89 -20.73
N ASP A 96 -19.72 6.89 -20.70
CA ASP A 96 -19.87 5.70 -19.86
C ASP A 96 -19.48 6.04 -18.42
N GLU A 97 -20.43 5.98 -17.48
CA GLU A 97 -20.19 6.30 -16.07
C GLU A 97 -19.18 5.35 -15.41
N TYR A 98 -19.13 4.08 -15.81
CA TYR A 98 -18.11 3.15 -15.30
C TYR A 98 -16.71 3.51 -15.81
N ALA A 99 -16.60 3.90 -17.10
CA ALA A 99 -15.34 4.38 -17.63
C ALA A 99 -14.91 5.68 -16.94
N LYS A 100 -15.84 6.59 -16.67
CA LYS A 100 -15.59 7.83 -15.92
C LYS A 100 -15.10 7.53 -14.49
N ASP A 101 -15.73 6.59 -13.79
CA ASP A 101 -15.32 6.17 -12.45
C ASP A 101 -13.94 5.50 -12.47
N PHE A 102 -13.66 4.70 -13.50
CA PHE A 102 -12.35 4.06 -13.64
C PHE A 102 -11.23 5.07 -13.95
N VAL A 103 -11.53 6.12 -14.73
CA VAL A 103 -10.62 7.26 -14.94
C VAL A 103 -10.35 8.01 -13.64
N LYS A 104 -11.37 8.22 -12.78
CA LYS A 104 -11.19 8.84 -11.45
C LYS A 104 -10.29 7.99 -10.55
N LEU A 105 -10.49 6.66 -10.51
CA LEU A 105 -9.68 5.74 -9.71
C LEU A 105 -8.20 5.75 -10.12
N ASN A 106 -7.92 6.00 -11.39
CA ASN A 106 -6.57 5.99 -11.96
C ASN A 106 -5.96 7.38 -12.16
N TYR A 107 -6.71 8.47 -11.90
CA TYR A 107 -6.31 9.87 -12.19
C TYR A 107 -5.86 10.06 -13.64
N GLY A 108 -6.58 9.45 -14.58
CA GLY A 108 -6.29 9.52 -16.00
C GLY A 108 -6.69 8.25 -16.75
N PRO A 109 -6.39 8.20 -18.08
CA PRO A 109 -6.83 7.12 -18.97
C PRO A 109 -5.93 5.87 -18.91
N TRP A 110 -5.06 5.73 -17.90
CA TRP A 110 -4.09 4.64 -17.77
C TRP A 110 -4.33 3.80 -16.52
N GLU A 111 -4.41 2.49 -16.69
CA GLU A 111 -4.65 1.54 -15.62
C GLU A 111 -3.40 1.32 -14.77
N ARG A 112 -3.32 2.00 -13.60
CA ARG A 112 -2.13 2.02 -12.72
C ARG A 112 -1.75 0.63 -12.21
N LEU A 113 -2.71 -0.24 -11.93
CA LEU A 113 -2.46 -1.61 -11.49
C LEU A 113 -2.22 -2.61 -12.63
N ASN A 114 -2.11 -2.12 -13.87
CA ASN A 114 -1.83 -2.94 -15.06
C ASN A 114 -0.75 -2.29 -15.94
N GLY A 115 0.36 -1.87 -15.34
CA GLY A 115 1.49 -1.30 -16.05
C GLY A 115 1.19 0.01 -16.79
N ASN A 116 0.22 0.78 -16.32
CA ASN A 116 -0.25 2.03 -16.95
C ASN A 116 -0.74 1.85 -18.39
N LYS A 117 -1.33 0.70 -18.72
CA LYS A 117 -1.92 0.50 -20.05
C LYS A 117 -3.08 1.46 -20.28
N PRO A 118 -3.18 2.12 -21.46
CA PRO A 118 -4.30 2.97 -21.78
C PRO A 118 -5.59 2.14 -21.93
N PHE A 119 -6.69 2.62 -21.37
CA PHE A 119 -8.02 1.98 -21.47
C PHE A 119 -9.08 2.90 -22.09
N ILE A 120 -8.76 4.18 -22.31
CA ILE A 120 -9.60 5.11 -23.06
C ILE A 120 -9.04 5.26 -24.47
N ALA A 121 -9.88 5.08 -25.48
CA ALA A 121 -9.48 5.21 -26.88
C ALA A 121 -8.90 6.60 -27.19
N GLY A 122 -7.86 6.62 -28.01
CA GLY A 122 -7.17 7.85 -28.42
C GLY A 122 -5.99 8.26 -27.53
N TYR A 123 -5.74 7.57 -26.42
CA TYR A 123 -4.56 7.78 -25.58
C TYR A 123 -3.50 6.72 -25.86
N GLY A 124 -2.25 7.16 -26.01
CA GLY A 124 -1.07 6.31 -26.06
C GLY A 124 -0.54 5.97 -24.66
N ASP A 125 0.73 5.54 -24.60
CA ASP A 125 1.41 5.21 -23.33
C ASP A 125 1.44 6.42 -22.38
N LYS A 126 1.38 6.13 -21.07
CA LYS A 126 1.53 7.18 -20.04
C LYS A 126 2.92 7.81 -20.14
N PRO A 127 3.01 9.15 -20.28
CA PRO A 127 4.30 9.82 -20.28
C PRO A 127 5.08 9.54 -18.99
N LEU A 128 6.34 9.11 -19.10
CA LEU A 128 7.17 8.77 -17.91
C LEU A 128 7.32 9.94 -16.93
N GLY A 129 7.39 11.17 -17.47
CA GLY A 129 7.49 12.40 -16.66
C GLY A 129 6.14 13.04 -16.33
N CYS A 130 5.01 12.38 -16.64
CA CYS A 130 3.67 12.95 -16.42
C CYS A 130 3.59 14.41 -16.91
N GLN A 131 3.00 15.30 -16.10
CA GLN A 131 2.94 16.75 -16.38
C GLN A 131 3.99 17.54 -15.59
N TYR A 132 4.98 16.88 -14.98
CA TYR A 132 6.11 17.56 -14.36
C TYR A 132 7.07 18.15 -15.38
N TYR A 133 7.06 17.63 -16.61
CA TYR A 133 7.94 18.01 -17.70
C TYR A 133 7.14 18.31 -18.98
N PRO A 134 7.71 19.06 -19.95
CA PRO A 134 7.15 19.10 -21.29
C PRO A 134 7.01 17.69 -21.87
N THR A 135 5.91 17.37 -22.54
CA THR A 135 5.63 16.03 -23.08
C THR A 135 6.62 15.58 -24.15
N ASP A 136 7.32 16.53 -24.78
CA ASP A 136 8.32 16.33 -25.82
C ASP A 136 9.77 16.31 -25.29
N ILE A 137 9.98 16.37 -23.96
CA ILE A 137 11.32 16.38 -23.37
C ILE A 137 12.06 15.05 -23.63
N THR A 138 13.34 15.16 -23.97
CA THR A 138 14.24 14.00 -24.05
C THR A 138 15.16 13.92 -22.84
N LYS A 139 15.68 12.74 -22.57
CA LYS A 139 16.67 12.54 -21.49
C LYS A 139 17.94 13.36 -21.74
N ASP A 140 18.38 13.49 -22.99
CA ASP A 140 19.56 14.27 -23.37
C ASP A 140 19.33 15.75 -23.15
N GLU A 141 18.16 16.28 -23.52
CA GLU A 141 17.78 17.66 -23.25
C GLU A 141 17.74 17.94 -21.75
N TYR A 142 17.12 17.07 -20.95
CA TYR A 142 17.13 17.18 -19.50
C TYR A 142 18.55 17.19 -18.94
N ASN A 143 19.42 16.30 -19.38
CA ASN A 143 20.80 16.23 -18.91
C ASN A 143 21.61 17.47 -19.30
N ALA A 144 21.38 17.99 -20.51
CA ALA A 144 22.06 19.20 -21.02
C ALA A 144 21.61 20.49 -20.31
N TYR A 145 20.37 20.55 -19.79
CA TYR A 145 19.86 21.70 -19.06
C TYR A 145 20.58 21.89 -17.72
N LYS A 146 21.14 23.10 -17.48
CA LYS A 146 22.09 23.36 -16.38
C LYS A 146 21.50 24.09 -15.17
N ASP A 147 20.20 24.18 -15.03
CA ASP A 147 19.58 24.78 -13.84
C ASP A 147 19.81 23.86 -12.61
N PRO A 148 20.36 24.36 -11.50
CA PRO A 148 20.59 23.59 -10.28
C PRO A 148 19.30 23.09 -9.63
N ASN A 149 18.18 23.75 -9.88
CA ASN A 149 16.88 23.41 -9.29
C ASN A 149 16.07 22.45 -10.16
N LYS A 150 16.57 22.03 -11.33
CA LYS A 150 15.83 21.14 -12.24
C LYS A 150 15.42 19.81 -11.61
N ALA A 151 16.20 19.32 -10.65
CA ALA A 151 15.96 18.07 -9.93
C ALA A 151 15.32 18.28 -8.55
N SER A 152 14.93 19.52 -8.19
CA SER A 152 14.21 19.75 -6.93
C SER A 152 12.88 19.02 -6.94
N LEU A 153 12.50 18.48 -5.76
CA LEU A 153 11.20 17.82 -5.53
C LEU A 153 10.01 18.75 -5.88
N TYR A 154 10.19 20.05 -5.70
CA TYR A 154 9.13 21.06 -5.71
C TYR A 154 9.20 21.99 -6.94
N THR A 155 9.65 21.47 -8.08
CA THR A 155 9.69 22.20 -9.34
C THR A 155 9.13 21.40 -10.50
N VAL A 156 8.56 22.10 -11.48
CA VAL A 156 8.26 21.55 -12.80
C VAL A 156 9.17 22.15 -13.86
N LEU A 157 9.35 21.45 -14.97
CA LEU A 157 9.97 22.03 -16.15
C LEU A 157 8.90 22.43 -17.16
N ARG A 158 9.08 23.60 -17.78
CA ARG A 158 8.19 24.13 -18.80
C ARG A 158 9.02 24.66 -19.98
N ARG A 159 8.39 24.86 -21.14
CA ARG A 159 9.01 25.59 -22.23
C ARG A 159 8.70 27.08 -22.10
N ASN A 160 9.71 27.90 -22.28
CA ASN A 160 9.54 29.34 -22.39
C ASN A 160 9.11 29.71 -23.83
N GLU A 161 8.93 31.01 -24.10
CA GLU A 161 8.50 31.55 -25.41
C GLU A 161 9.46 31.18 -26.56
N THR A 162 10.72 30.92 -26.28
CA THR A 162 11.73 30.48 -27.26
C THR A 162 11.81 28.97 -27.43
N GLY A 163 10.99 28.18 -26.71
CA GLY A 163 11.00 26.74 -26.71
C GLY A 163 12.05 26.11 -25.79
N SER A 164 12.90 26.90 -25.11
CA SER A 164 13.91 26.41 -24.18
C SER A 164 13.30 26.00 -22.84
N LEU A 165 13.95 25.08 -22.13
CA LEU A 165 13.52 24.67 -20.81
C LEU A 165 13.61 25.82 -19.79
N LYS A 166 12.62 25.85 -18.88
CA LYS A 166 12.50 26.76 -17.76
C LYS A 166 12.06 25.96 -16.53
N THR A 167 12.77 26.13 -15.40
CA THR A 167 12.34 25.60 -14.10
C THR A 167 11.34 26.55 -13.47
N VAL A 168 10.23 26.00 -12.98
CA VAL A 168 9.17 26.75 -12.28
C VAL A 168 8.90 26.07 -10.95
N TRP A 169 8.92 26.84 -9.86
CA TRP A 169 8.62 26.36 -8.53
C TRP A 169 7.11 26.06 -8.36
N TYR A 170 6.75 25.08 -7.54
CA TYR A 170 5.35 24.70 -7.30
C TYR A 170 4.52 25.88 -6.78
N LYS A 171 5.07 26.69 -5.90
CA LYS A 171 4.42 27.93 -5.40
C LYS A 171 4.02 28.91 -6.49
N ASP A 172 4.75 28.92 -7.61
CA ASP A 172 4.47 29.80 -8.76
C ASP A 172 3.57 29.10 -9.79
N GLU A 173 3.79 27.82 -10.06
CA GLU A 173 3.00 27.00 -10.99
C GLU A 173 1.56 26.81 -10.50
N TYR A 174 1.39 26.54 -9.20
CA TYR A 174 0.09 26.24 -8.58
C TYR A 174 -0.41 27.37 -7.67
N LYS A 175 0.01 28.60 -7.97
CA LYS A 175 -0.23 29.78 -7.12
C LYS A 175 -1.69 29.99 -6.75
N ALA A 176 -2.62 29.76 -7.68
CA ALA A 176 -4.04 29.99 -7.45
C ALA A 176 -4.66 29.00 -6.45
N GLU A 177 -4.27 27.72 -6.55
CA GLU A 177 -4.71 26.66 -5.66
C GLU A 177 -4.09 26.82 -4.27
N LEU A 178 -2.79 27.09 -4.20
CA LEU A 178 -2.07 27.28 -2.94
C LEU A 178 -2.50 28.56 -2.19
N ALA A 179 -3.01 29.58 -2.88
CA ALA A 179 -3.64 30.71 -2.23
C ALA A 179 -4.92 30.30 -1.47
N LYS A 180 -5.77 29.46 -2.08
CA LYS A 180 -6.97 28.91 -1.41
C LYS A 180 -6.60 28.03 -0.22
N VAL A 181 -5.56 27.21 -0.36
CA VAL A 181 -5.03 26.41 0.76
C VAL A 181 -4.60 27.32 1.91
N SER A 182 -3.90 28.43 1.61
CA SER A 182 -3.47 29.39 2.62
C SER A 182 -4.64 30.01 3.40
N GLU A 183 -5.74 30.36 2.72
CA GLU A 183 -6.95 30.89 3.34
C GLU A 183 -7.64 29.86 4.25
N LEU A 184 -7.69 28.59 3.82
CA LEU A 184 -8.25 27.49 4.61
C LEU A 184 -7.38 27.20 5.83
N LEU A 185 -6.05 27.26 5.69
CA LEU A 185 -5.12 27.08 6.81
C LEU A 185 -5.26 28.19 7.85
N ASP A 186 -5.52 29.44 7.44
CA ASP A 186 -5.81 30.53 8.41
C ASP A 186 -7.05 30.20 9.27
N LYS A 187 -8.11 29.66 8.66
CA LYS A 187 -9.30 29.23 9.38
C LYS A 187 -8.99 28.07 10.31
N ALA A 188 -8.24 27.06 9.85
CA ALA A 188 -7.85 25.91 10.66
C ALA A 188 -6.98 26.31 11.86
N ILE A 189 -5.99 27.18 11.66
CA ILE A 189 -5.11 27.70 12.71
C ILE A 189 -5.91 28.46 13.79
N ALA A 190 -6.94 29.22 13.39
CA ALA A 190 -7.79 29.94 14.32
C ALA A 190 -8.66 29.02 15.20
N ILE A 191 -9.03 27.84 14.71
CA ILE A 191 -9.89 26.86 15.40
C ILE A 191 -9.04 25.89 16.25
N ALA A 192 -7.83 25.52 15.78
CA ALA A 192 -6.99 24.54 16.44
C ALA A 192 -6.67 24.97 17.88
N GLU A 193 -6.88 24.05 18.84
CA GLU A 193 -6.55 24.26 20.26
C GLU A 193 -5.19 23.64 20.61
N ASP A 194 -4.80 22.54 19.95
CA ASP A 194 -3.48 21.92 20.14
C ASP A 194 -2.37 22.81 19.57
N GLU A 195 -1.43 23.21 20.42
CA GLU A 195 -0.33 24.12 20.04
C GLU A 195 0.64 23.46 19.04
N GLY A 196 0.79 22.13 19.07
CA GLY A 196 1.57 21.39 18.09
C GLY A 196 0.93 21.44 16.70
N MET A 197 -0.39 21.22 16.65
CA MET A 197 -1.18 21.36 15.41
C MET A 197 -1.12 22.79 14.87
N LYS A 198 -1.34 23.80 15.71
CA LYS A 198 -1.22 25.22 15.29
C LYS A 198 0.13 25.52 14.68
N LYS A 199 1.21 25.10 15.35
CA LYS A 199 2.57 25.31 14.87
C LYS A 199 2.78 24.63 13.52
N TYR A 200 2.39 23.36 13.41
CA TYR A 200 2.52 22.60 12.18
C TYR A 200 1.78 23.25 11.00
N LEU A 201 0.49 23.60 11.20
CA LEU A 201 -0.31 24.25 10.16
C LEU A 201 0.26 25.61 9.75
N THR A 202 0.80 26.37 10.71
CA THR A 202 1.44 27.67 10.46
C THR A 202 2.70 27.52 9.61
N GLU A 203 3.58 26.57 9.96
CA GLU A 203 4.80 26.31 9.19
C GLU A 203 4.48 25.66 7.82
N ARG A 204 3.46 24.80 7.72
CA ARG A 204 3.02 24.23 6.44
C ARG A 204 2.46 25.31 5.50
N LYS A 205 1.73 26.31 6.04
CA LYS A 205 1.31 27.46 5.24
C LYS A 205 2.49 28.22 4.65
N LYS A 206 3.55 28.47 5.44
CA LYS A 206 4.78 29.11 4.95
C LYS A 206 5.48 28.24 3.90
N ALA A 207 5.50 26.92 4.11
CA ALA A 207 6.10 25.97 3.18
C ALA A 207 5.46 26.08 1.78
N PHE A 208 4.14 26.15 1.69
CA PHE A 208 3.44 26.37 0.41
C PHE A 208 3.75 27.71 -0.27
N GLN A 209 4.20 28.72 0.49
CA GLN A 209 4.60 30.03 -0.05
C GLN A 209 6.05 30.07 -0.49
N THR A 210 6.89 29.16 -0.01
CA THR A 210 8.35 29.21 -0.20
C THR A 210 8.93 27.97 -0.90
N ASP A 211 8.18 26.88 -1.00
CA ASP A 211 8.63 25.53 -1.40
C ASP A 211 9.77 24.99 -0.50
N ASN A 212 9.83 25.44 0.76
CA ASN A 212 10.71 24.93 1.78
C ASN A 212 9.89 24.27 2.89
N TYR A 213 9.92 22.95 2.96
CA TYR A 213 9.09 22.14 3.85
C TYR A 213 9.79 21.74 5.16
N PHE A 214 11.10 22.02 5.30
CA PHE A 214 11.90 21.58 6.46
C PHE A 214 11.27 21.97 7.81
N ASP A 215 10.96 23.26 8.02
CA ASP A 215 10.42 23.74 9.30
C ASP A 215 9.03 23.14 9.60
N SER A 216 8.22 22.93 8.57
CA SER A 216 6.91 22.30 8.74
C SER A 216 7.01 20.82 9.06
N ASP A 217 7.96 20.12 8.47
CA ASP A 217 8.21 18.71 8.76
C ASP A 217 8.79 18.54 10.17
N MET A 218 9.68 19.45 10.59
CA MET A 218 10.16 19.50 11.97
C MET A 218 9.02 19.75 12.98
N ALA A 219 8.09 20.65 12.65
CA ALA A 219 6.92 20.92 13.50
C ALA A 219 5.96 19.72 13.55
N TRP A 220 5.75 19.02 12.42
CA TRP A 220 4.97 17.80 12.38
C TRP A 220 5.59 16.68 13.22
N MET A 221 6.91 16.52 13.19
CA MET A 221 7.62 15.57 14.04
C MET A 221 7.47 15.87 15.53
N ASP A 222 7.28 17.14 15.91
CA ASP A 222 7.03 17.56 17.32
C ASP A 222 5.58 17.38 17.75
N MET A 223 4.63 17.34 16.83
CA MET A 223 3.19 17.20 17.09
C MET A 223 2.84 15.75 17.46
N LYS A 224 2.97 15.39 18.73
CA LYS A 224 2.79 14.01 19.22
C LYS A 224 1.49 13.80 20.01
N ALA A 225 0.93 14.85 20.57
CA ALA A 225 -0.23 14.79 21.46
C ALA A 225 -1.58 14.82 20.72
N SER A 226 -1.62 15.35 19.51
CA SER A 226 -2.87 15.48 18.73
C SER A 226 -3.46 14.12 18.38
N LYS A 227 -4.76 13.97 18.60
CA LYS A 227 -5.55 12.80 18.15
C LYS A 227 -5.89 12.88 16.65
N LEU A 228 -6.06 14.08 16.14
CA LEU A 228 -6.27 14.36 14.73
C LEU A 228 -4.91 14.68 14.10
N ASP A 229 -4.58 14.00 13.00
CA ASP A 229 -3.38 14.27 12.21
C ASP A 229 -3.76 14.58 10.77
N PHE A 230 -3.04 15.48 10.14
CA PHE A 230 -3.25 15.88 8.76
C PHE A 230 -1.92 15.87 8.01
N VAL A 231 -1.68 14.81 7.26
CA VAL A 231 -0.50 14.68 6.39
C VAL A 231 -0.88 15.17 5.01
N PHE A 232 -0.28 16.25 4.51
CA PHE A 232 -0.67 16.83 3.22
C PHE A 232 0.44 17.67 2.60
N GLY A 233 0.48 17.68 1.28
CA GLY A 233 1.45 18.44 0.48
C GLY A 233 2.06 17.60 -0.63
N PRO A 234 3.16 18.08 -1.25
CA PRO A 234 3.95 17.31 -2.22
C PRO A 234 4.88 16.37 -1.44
N ILE A 235 4.64 15.05 -1.49
CA ILE A 235 5.27 14.07 -0.60
C ILE A 235 6.03 13.00 -1.39
N GLU A 236 5.33 12.14 -2.14
CA GLU A 236 5.92 10.99 -2.79
C GLU A 236 6.32 11.28 -4.25
N LYS A 237 7.35 10.60 -4.73
CA LYS A 237 7.91 10.83 -6.08
C LYS A 237 7.67 9.67 -7.06
N TYR A 238 6.79 8.74 -6.70
CA TYR A 238 6.58 7.52 -7.48
C TYR A 238 5.95 7.73 -8.86
N ASP A 239 5.25 8.83 -9.08
CA ASP A 239 4.59 9.11 -10.36
C ASP A 239 5.55 9.68 -11.43
N ASP A 240 6.68 10.30 -11.03
CA ASP A 240 7.78 10.71 -11.92
C ASP A 240 8.68 9.53 -12.27
N LYS A 241 8.31 8.75 -13.30
CA LYS A 241 9.12 7.62 -13.80
C LYS A 241 10.29 8.07 -14.69
N LEU A 242 10.37 9.35 -15.06
CA LEU A 242 11.44 9.86 -15.92
C LEU A 242 12.74 10.09 -15.15
N ASN A 243 12.66 10.69 -13.96
CA ASN A 243 13.84 11.06 -13.17
C ASN A 243 13.69 10.75 -11.67
N GLU A 244 12.52 10.33 -11.19
CA GLU A 244 12.20 10.08 -9.77
C GLU A 244 12.53 11.27 -8.86
N ALA A 245 12.30 12.49 -9.36
CA ALA A 245 12.73 13.74 -8.75
C ALA A 245 11.58 14.67 -8.34
N LYS A 246 10.34 14.40 -8.74
CA LYS A 246 9.21 15.32 -8.54
C LYS A 246 8.21 14.77 -7.54
N ALA A 247 7.88 15.57 -6.52
CA ALA A 247 6.92 15.18 -5.49
C ALA A 247 5.48 15.42 -5.94
N SER A 248 4.65 14.39 -5.77
CA SER A 248 3.21 14.41 -6.02
C SER A 248 2.45 14.98 -4.83
N TYR A 249 1.39 15.75 -5.09
CA TYR A 249 0.47 16.18 -4.04
C TYR A 249 -0.42 15.04 -3.56
N GLU A 250 -0.55 14.95 -2.25
CA GLU A 250 -1.46 14.01 -1.58
C GLU A 250 -1.92 14.55 -0.22
N ALA A 251 -2.95 13.92 0.34
CA ALA A 251 -3.42 14.23 1.68
C ALA A 251 -4.06 13.01 2.36
N PHE A 252 -3.79 12.90 3.67
CA PHE A 252 -4.43 11.95 4.58
C PHE A 252 -4.99 12.69 5.80
N ILE A 253 -6.25 12.45 6.14
CA ILE A 253 -6.80 12.83 7.44
C ILE A 253 -6.85 11.58 8.29
N LEU A 254 -6.19 11.62 9.44
CA LEU A 254 -5.90 10.45 10.26
C LEU A 254 -6.36 10.68 11.70
N LEU A 255 -6.90 9.64 12.32
CA LEU A 255 -7.27 9.63 13.74
C LEU A 255 -6.36 8.65 14.49
N LYS A 256 -5.64 9.15 15.49
CA LYS A 256 -4.70 8.35 16.26
C LYS A 256 -5.44 7.36 17.17
N ASP A 257 -5.11 6.08 17.03
CA ASP A 257 -5.49 5.05 17.98
C ASP A 257 -4.46 5.03 19.13
N GLU A 258 -4.77 5.76 20.20
CA GLU A 258 -3.86 5.91 21.34
C GLU A 258 -3.60 4.57 22.04
N GLU A 259 -4.63 3.72 22.15
CA GLU A 259 -4.49 2.40 22.81
C GLU A 259 -3.51 1.53 22.05
N LYS A 260 -3.71 1.37 20.73
CA LYS A 260 -2.83 0.57 19.88
C LYS A 260 -1.44 1.20 19.70
N SER A 261 -1.34 2.52 19.67
CA SER A 261 -0.05 3.21 19.62
C SER A 261 0.76 2.97 20.89
N ASN A 262 0.12 2.99 22.07
CA ASN A 262 0.76 2.68 23.34
C ASN A 262 1.19 1.21 23.44
N GLU A 263 0.43 0.30 22.85
CA GLU A 263 0.82 -1.11 22.71
C GLU A 263 2.12 -1.23 21.89
N LEU A 264 2.20 -0.56 20.73
CA LEU A 264 3.40 -0.54 19.88
C LEU A 264 4.62 0.09 20.58
N ALA A 265 4.43 1.15 21.35
CA ALA A 265 5.52 1.84 22.04
C ALA A 265 6.32 0.91 22.99
N LYS A 266 5.69 -0.14 23.54
CA LYS A 266 6.38 -1.14 24.37
C LYS A 266 7.41 -1.92 23.57
N PHE A 267 7.13 -2.24 22.31
CA PHE A 267 8.03 -3.04 21.48
C PHE A 267 9.29 -2.27 21.07
N VAL A 268 9.21 -0.94 20.94
CA VAL A 268 10.38 -0.10 20.63
C VAL A 268 11.49 -0.29 21.67
N GLN A 269 11.13 -0.47 22.93
CA GLN A 269 12.09 -0.71 24.01
C GLN A 269 12.76 -2.09 23.93
N LEU A 270 12.13 -3.05 23.27
CA LEU A 270 12.67 -4.40 23.07
C LEU A 270 13.61 -4.49 21.85
N LEU A 271 13.64 -3.49 20.96
CA LEU A 271 14.42 -3.55 19.72
C LEU A 271 15.91 -3.84 19.93
N PRO A 272 16.63 -3.26 20.92
CA PRO A 272 18.03 -3.61 21.15
C PRO A 272 18.25 -5.07 21.55
N GLN A 273 17.28 -5.66 22.25
CA GLN A 273 17.32 -7.08 22.61
C GLN A 273 17.00 -7.94 21.39
N LEU A 274 15.94 -7.62 20.65
CA LEU A 274 15.52 -8.35 19.44
C LEU A 274 16.61 -8.33 18.37
N GLN A 275 17.35 -7.21 18.22
CA GLN A 275 18.53 -7.13 17.35
C GLN A 275 19.60 -8.17 17.72
N LYS A 276 19.86 -8.36 19.02
CA LYS A 276 20.82 -9.39 19.49
C LYS A 276 20.34 -10.81 19.27
N GLU A 277 19.04 -11.01 19.20
CA GLU A 277 18.39 -12.31 19.02
C GLU A 277 18.19 -12.70 17.55
N LEU A 278 18.55 -11.82 16.58
CA LEU A 278 18.46 -12.15 15.17
C LEU A 278 19.18 -13.46 14.85
N PRO A 279 18.67 -14.33 13.95
CA PRO A 279 19.17 -15.67 13.72
C PRO A 279 20.40 -15.66 12.79
N CYS A 280 21.48 -14.99 13.20
CA CYS A 280 22.73 -14.92 12.46
C CYS A 280 23.92 -14.79 13.41
N ASP A 281 25.15 -14.89 12.88
CA ASP A 281 26.37 -14.72 13.68
C ASP A 281 26.44 -13.32 14.30
N ALA A 282 27.06 -13.23 15.49
CA ALA A 282 27.19 -11.99 16.26
C ALA A 282 27.81 -10.83 15.46
N LYS A 283 28.73 -11.12 14.53
CA LYS A 283 29.37 -10.12 13.67
C LYS A 283 28.40 -9.36 12.77
N TYR A 284 27.21 -9.90 12.48
CA TYR A 284 26.16 -9.27 11.67
C TYR A 284 25.09 -8.56 12.51
N LYS A 285 25.23 -8.50 13.84
CA LYS A 285 24.26 -7.91 14.77
C LYS A 285 24.84 -6.72 15.55
N THR A 286 25.93 -6.16 15.09
CA THR A 286 26.68 -5.10 15.80
C THR A 286 25.99 -3.74 15.79
N PHE A 287 25.04 -3.54 14.89
CA PHE A 287 24.24 -2.33 14.85
C PHE A 287 23.32 -2.24 16.08
N VAL A 288 23.23 -1.05 16.67
CA VAL A 288 22.30 -0.79 17.77
C VAL A 288 21.16 0.08 17.24
N PRO A 289 19.92 -0.45 17.19
CA PRO A 289 18.78 0.34 16.76
C PRO A 289 18.58 1.53 17.70
N GLY A 290 18.32 2.71 17.13
CA GLY A 290 17.95 3.88 17.91
C GLY A 290 16.56 3.70 18.57
N ALA A 291 16.40 4.23 19.79
CA ALA A 291 15.11 4.24 20.49
C ALA A 291 14.10 5.28 19.93
N SER A 292 14.46 5.99 18.86
CA SER A 292 13.70 7.14 18.33
C SER A 292 12.69 6.79 17.25
N SER A 293 12.27 5.52 17.10
CA SER A 293 11.24 5.15 16.13
C SER A 293 9.86 5.56 16.66
N ASP A 294 9.24 6.57 16.02
CA ASP A 294 7.87 6.99 16.33
C ASP A 294 6.90 6.14 15.51
N LEU A 295 6.51 4.99 16.07
CA LEU A 295 5.60 4.02 15.47
C LEU A 295 4.22 4.13 16.10
N ASN A 296 3.24 4.56 15.32
CA ASN A 296 1.88 4.79 15.80
C ASN A 296 0.84 4.14 14.90
N VAL A 297 -0.34 3.89 15.47
CA VAL A 297 -1.52 3.37 14.78
C VAL A 297 -2.53 4.47 14.58
N TYR A 298 -3.06 4.53 13.37
CA TYR A 298 -4.10 5.48 12.99
C TYR A 298 -5.24 4.78 12.25
N ASN A 299 -6.42 5.38 12.30
CA ASN A 299 -7.47 5.13 11.33
C ASN A 299 -7.50 6.30 10.35
N ALA A 300 -7.42 5.99 9.05
CA ALA A 300 -7.61 7.00 8.03
C ALA A 300 -9.11 7.29 7.85
N VAL A 301 -9.45 8.55 7.64
CA VAL A 301 -10.84 8.99 7.41
C VAL A 301 -10.99 9.77 6.10
N TYR A 302 -9.88 10.13 5.45
CA TYR A 302 -9.88 10.75 4.13
C TYR A 302 -8.55 10.52 3.41
N TYR A 303 -8.61 10.25 2.10
CA TYR A 303 -7.48 10.16 1.20
C TYR A 303 -7.71 11.06 -0.01
N ALA A 304 -6.67 11.73 -0.48
CA ALA A 304 -6.72 12.54 -1.69
C ALA A 304 -5.38 12.56 -2.42
N GLY A 305 -5.39 12.68 -3.74
CA GLY A 305 -4.20 12.75 -4.56
C GLY A 305 -3.48 11.41 -4.70
N ASP A 306 -2.14 11.41 -4.68
CA ASP A 306 -1.33 10.23 -5.04
C ASP A 306 -1.67 9.00 -4.20
N CYS A 307 -1.80 9.13 -2.89
CA CYS A 307 -2.15 8.04 -1.97
C CYS A 307 -3.53 7.41 -2.22
N ASN A 308 -4.41 8.12 -2.93
CA ASN A 308 -5.73 7.65 -3.34
C ASN A 308 -5.73 7.02 -4.74
N SER A 309 -4.61 7.07 -5.46
CA SER A 309 -4.51 6.59 -6.84
C SER A 309 -4.17 5.10 -6.92
N GLY A 310 -4.87 4.34 -7.75
CA GLY A 310 -4.59 2.91 -7.92
C GLY A 310 -4.67 2.14 -6.59
N SER A 311 -3.53 1.63 -6.09
CA SER A 311 -3.48 0.93 -4.80
C SER A 311 -3.48 1.91 -3.63
N LYS A 312 -4.36 1.66 -2.65
CA LYS A 312 -4.47 2.51 -1.47
C LYS A 312 -3.32 2.26 -0.50
N THR A 313 -2.70 3.33 -0.02
CA THR A 313 -1.65 3.29 1.01
C THR A 313 -2.20 2.76 2.34
N ILE A 314 -1.47 1.88 3.00
CA ILE A 314 -1.85 1.28 4.29
C ILE A 314 -0.84 1.54 5.42
N ALA A 315 0.35 2.04 5.07
CA ALA A 315 1.37 2.47 6.00
C ALA A 315 2.12 3.67 5.43
N ILE A 316 2.62 4.53 6.27
CA ILE A 316 3.32 5.77 5.91
C ILE A 316 4.61 5.85 6.73
N ASN A 317 5.74 6.18 6.08
CA ASN A 317 7.01 6.41 6.74
C ASN A 317 7.57 7.77 6.29
N LEU A 318 7.37 8.81 7.08
CA LEU A 318 7.66 10.20 6.75
C LEU A 318 8.38 10.94 7.90
N PRO A 319 9.00 12.09 7.62
CA PRO A 319 9.13 12.77 6.33
C PRO A 319 10.22 12.15 5.44
N ASN A 320 10.18 12.47 4.14
CA ASN A 320 11.20 12.05 3.17
C ASN A 320 12.45 12.94 3.17
N ASP A 321 12.53 13.97 4.00
CA ASP A 321 13.68 14.86 4.12
C ASP A 321 14.79 14.26 4.99
N ASP A 322 15.96 13.97 4.39
CA ASP A 322 17.12 13.37 5.06
C ASP A 322 17.61 14.17 6.26
N LYS A 323 17.47 15.51 6.26
CA LYS A 323 17.92 16.35 7.37
C LYS A 323 16.97 16.22 8.55
N VAL A 324 15.66 16.20 8.30
CA VAL A 324 14.66 15.96 9.35
C VAL A 324 14.83 14.56 9.92
N GLN A 325 15.02 13.54 9.06
CA GLN A 325 15.26 12.17 9.53
C GLN A 325 16.52 12.06 10.39
N LYS A 326 17.60 12.77 10.02
CA LYS A 326 18.84 12.78 10.80
C LYS A 326 18.66 13.45 12.17
N GLU A 327 17.83 14.50 12.27
CA GLU A 327 17.64 15.26 13.50
C GLU A 327 16.57 14.65 14.43
N LYS A 328 15.50 14.10 13.86
CA LYS A 328 14.30 13.65 14.61
C LYS A 328 13.86 12.23 14.30
N GLY A 329 14.49 11.55 13.34
CA GLY A 329 14.04 10.25 12.86
C GLY A 329 12.83 10.37 11.93
N ALA A 330 12.04 9.32 11.85
CA ALA A 330 10.83 9.25 11.03
C ALA A 330 9.62 8.83 11.87
N ARG A 331 8.43 9.27 11.46
CA ARG A 331 7.15 8.77 11.99
C ARG A 331 6.62 7.69 11.05
N ARG A 332 6.33 6.53 11.63
CA ARG A 332 5.71 5.38 10.95
C ARG A 332 4.27 5.25 11.41
N LEU A 333 3.35 5.44 10.49
CA LEU A 333 1.92 5.44 10.76
C LEU A 333 1.30 4.22 10.10
N GLN A 334 0.69 3.34 10.91
CA GLN A 334 -0.01 2.16 10.46
C GLN A 334 -1.50 2.49 10.32
N LEU A 335 -2.05 2.41 9.11
CA LEU A 335 -3.44 2.78 8.80
C LEU A 335 -4.37 1.56 9.00
N ARG A 336 -4.71 1.30 10.26
CA ARG A 336 -5.30 0.02 10.70
C ARG A 336 -6.62 -0.31 10.01
N ASN A 337 -7.54 0.66 9.86
CA ASN A 337 -8.82 0.42 9.19
C ASN A 337 -8.66 0.14 7.68
N SER A 338 -7.70 0.76 7.01
CA SER A 338 -7.38 0.47 5.61
C SER A 338 -6.73 -0.90 5.45
N MET A 339 -5.87 -1.30 6.41
CA MET A 339 -5.33 -2.67 6.48
C MET A 339 -6.46 -3.69 6.68
N GLN A 340 -7.40 -3.42 7.61
CA GLN A 340 -8.55 -4.29 7.86
C GLN A 340 -9.37 -4.48 6.58
N ALA A 341 -9.66 -3.39 5.86
CA ALA A 341 -10.40 -3.45 4.61
C ALA A 341 -9.71 -4.31 3.55
N LYS A 342 -8.38 -4.17 3.38
CA LYS A 342 -7.61 -5.03 2.45
C LYS A 342 -7.55 -6.48 2.93
N PHE A 343 -7.44 -6.71 4.23
CA PHE A 343 -7.49 -8.07 4.77
C PHE A 343 -8.84 -8.73 4.46
N ASP A 344 -9.95 -8.09 4.82
CA ASP A 344 -11.28 -8.67 4.68
C ASP A 344 -11.71 -8.87 3.22
N LYS A 345 -11.37 -7.93 2.35
CA LYS A 345 -11.83 -7.93 0.96
C LYS A 345 -10.90 -8.68 0.01
N ILE A 346 -9.64 -8.84 0.35
CA ILE A 346 -8.62 -9.37 -0.56
C ILE A 346 -7.88 -10.56 0.06
N LEU A 347 -7.16 -10.37 1.18
CA LEU A 347 -6.29 -11.40 1.73
C LEU A 347 -7.08 -12.60 2.24
N MET A 348 -8.14 -12.37 3.02
CA MET A 348 -8.97 -13.45 3.56
C MET A 348 -9.60 -14.31 2.43
N PRO A 349 -10.26 -13.74 1.38
CA PRO A 349 -10.74 -14.53 0.25
C PRO A 349 -9.64 -15.31 -0.48
N ILE A 350 -8.46 -14.70 -0.68
CA ILE A 350 -7.31 -15.40 -1.27
C ILE A 350 -6.91 -16.57 -0.36
N GLY A 351 -6.71 -16.32 0.93
CA GLY A 351 -6.29 -17.35 1.88
C GLY A 351 -7.29 -18.52 1.97
N GLN A 352 -8.60 -18.23 1.97
CA GLN A 352 -9.64 -19.27 1.96
C GLN A 352 -9.63 -20.13 0.68
N MET A 353 -9.11 -19.57 -0.41
CA MET A 353 -9.05 -20.25 -1.70
C MET A 353 -7.82 -21.17 -1.82
N ILE A 354 -6.70 -20.79 -1.18
CA ILE A 354 -5.41 -21.45 -1.37
C ILE A 354 -4.91 -22.22 -0.15
N ILE A 355 -5.30 -21.86 1.08
CA ILE A 355 -4.91 -22.58 2.30
C ILE A 355 -5.88 -23.74 2.54
N GLU A 356 -5.35 -24.91 2.88
CA GLU A 356 -6.19 -26.06 3.22
C GLU A 356 -7.21 -25.73 4.31
N PRO A 357 -8.47 -26.22 4.21
CA PRO A 357 -9.55 -25.89 5.15
C PRO A 357 -9.20 -26.10 6.62
N SER A 358 -8.36 -27.11 6.92
CA SER A 358 -7.90 -27.41 8.27
C SER A 358 -7.02 -26.34 8.90
N GLN A 359 -6.42 -25.44 8.08
CA GLN A 359 -5.50 -24.39 8.51
C GLN A 359 -6.05 -22.96 8.28
N GLN A 360 -7.21 -22.80 7.64
CA GLN A 360 -7.82 -21.49 7.38
C GLN A 360 -8.16 -20.69 8.65
N GLN A 361 -8.34 -21.39 9.78
CA GLN A 361 -8.53 -20.74 11.10
C GLN A 361 -7.35 -19.85 11.51
N HIS A 362 -6.17 -20.04 10.92
CA HIS A 362 -4.96 -19.26 11.15
C HIS A 362 -4.87 -17.99 10.30
N LEU A 363 -5.82 -17.73 9.41
CA LEU A 363 -5.94 -16.46 8.70
C LEU A 363 -6.52 -15.42 9.65
N LYS A 364 -5.70 -14.51 10.17
CA LYS A 364 -6.08 -13.52 11.19
C LYS A 364 -5.71 -12.12 10.76
N PHE A 365 -6.62 -11.17 10.97
CA PHE A 365 -6.31 -9.76 10.74
C PHE A 365 -5.16 -9.26 11.64
N ASP A 366 -5.18 -9.60 12.91
CA ASP A 366 -4.12 -9.18 13.82
C ASP A 366 -2.74 -9.74 13.39
N ALA A 367 -2.68 -10.95 12.83
CA ALA A 367 -1.45 -11.48 12.25
C ALA A 367 -0.99 -10.64 11.03
N PHE A 368 -1.91 -10.27 10.14
CA PHE A 368 -1.59 -9.36 9.02
C PHE A 368 -1.11 -8.00 9.52
N PHE A 369 -1.79 -7.43 10.49
CA PHE A 369 -1.41 -6.15 11.10
C PHE A 369 -0.01 -6.20 11.71
N TRP A 370 0.30 -7.25 12.49
CA TRP A 370 1.62 -7.40 13.09
C TRP A 370 2.71 -7.64 12.06
N ASN A 371 2.47 -8.49 11.06
CA ASN A 371 3.44 -8.76 9.99
C ASN A 371 3.80 -7.47 9.23
N VAL A 372 2.81 -6.64 8.83
CA VAL A 372 3.06 -5.36 8.17
C VAL A 372 3.75 -4.36 9.10
N THR A 373 3.32 -4.28 10.36
CA THR A 373 3.92 -3.37 11.35
C THR A 373 5.38 -3.71 11.61
N PHE A 374 5.70 -4.99 11.77
CA PHE A 374 7.08 -5.41 12.03
C PHE A 374 7.94 -5.51 10.76
N HIS A 375 7.36 -5.51 9.56
CA HIS A 375 8.09 -5.24 8.33
C HIS A 375 8.75 -3.86 8.40
N GLU A 376 8.00 -2.81 8.75
CA GLU A 376 8.54 -1.45 8.93
C GLU A 376 9.62 -1.38 10.03
N VAL A 377 9.48 -2.16 11.08
CA VAL A 377 10.49 -2.29 12.14
C VAL A 377 11.72 -3.02 11.59
N GLY A 378 11.54 -4.06 10.76
CA GLY A 378 12.58 -4.85 10.13
C GLY A 378 13.57 -4.02 9.30
N HIS A 379 13.08 -2.95 8.65
CA HIS A 379 13.97 -1.97 7.99
C HIS A 379 14.98 -1.34 8.95
N GLY A 380 14.60 -1.14 10.20
CA GLY A 380 15.45 -0.57 11.24
C GLY A 380 16.48 -1.53 11.85
N LEU A 381 16.41 -2.83 11.55
CA LEU A 381 17.24 -3.87 12.14
C LEU A 381 18.28 -4.43 11.15
N GLY A 382 19.07 -5.38 11.62
CA GLY A 382 20.13 -6.03 10.86
C GLY A 382 21.43 -5.25 10.87
N ILE A 383 22.17 -5.27 9.77
CA ILE A 383 23.44 -4.60 9.60
C ILE A 383 23.31 -3.42 8.63
N LYS A 384 24.00 -2.32 8.91
CA LYS A 384 23.95 -1.11 8.07
C LYS A 384 25.25 -0.88 7.27
N ASN A 385 26.38 -1.39 7.77
CA ASN A 385 27.67 -1.32 7.09
C ASN A 385 28.24 -2.72 6.95
N THR A 386 28.90 -2.98 5.84
CA THR A 386 29.52 -4.27 5.56
C THR A 386 30.69 -4.54 6.52
N ILE A 387 30.86 -5.81 6.93
CA ILE A 387 31.91 -6.23 7.88
C ILE A 387 33.31 -6.24 7.25
N ASN A 388 33.42 -6.16 5.93
CA ASN A 388 34.65 -6.25 5.15
C ASN A 388 35.09 -4.90 4.56
N GLY A 389 34.51 -3.79 5.01
CA GLY A 389 34.93 -2.43 4.62
C GLY A 389 34.48 -1.98 3.23
N LYS A 390 33.48 -2.62 2.63
CA LYS A 390 32.91 -2.20 1.33
C LYS A 390 31.94 -0.99 1.43
N GLY A 391 31.86 -0.34 2.59
CA GLY A 391 30.95 0.79 2.83
C GLY A 391 29.60 0.38 3.38
N SER A 392 28.56 1.16 3.10
CA SER A 392 27.20 0.82 3.49
C SER A 392 26.72 -0.46 2.80
N VAL A 393 25.73 -1.11 3.38
CA VAL A 393 25.07 -2.27 2.74
C VAL A 393 24.49 -1.87 1.40
N ASP A 394 23.84 -0.70 1.32
CA ASP A 394 23.22 -0.19 0.10
C ASP A 394 24.25 0.01 -1.02
N ASP A 395 25.38 0.69 -0.74
CA ASP A 395 26.47 0.86 -1.70
C ASP A 395 27.03 -0.48 -2.18
N ALA A 396 27.21 -1.43 -1.26
CA ALA A 396 27.81 -2.73 -1.56
C ALA A 396 26.86 -3.65 -2.36
N MET A 397 25.55 -3.55 -2.11
CA MET A 397 24.52 -4.34 -2.79
C MET A 397 24.07 -3.73 -4.12
N GLN A 398 24.38 -2.47 -4.40
CA GLN A 398 24.14 -1.79 -5.68
C GLN A 398 22.68 -1.95 -6.15
N THR A 399 22.48 -2.44 -7.39
CA THR A 399 21.14 -2.64 -7.98
C THR A 399 20.28 -3.70 -7.28
N GLU A 400 20.88 -4.53 -6.43
CA GLU A 400 20.15 -5.54 -5.66
C GLU A 400 19.68 -5.01 -4.30
N GLY A 401 20.20 -3.85 -3.86
CA GLY A 401 19.99 -3.30 -2.53
C GLY A 401 18.52 -3.23 -2.13
N THR A 402 17.69 -2.62 -2.95
CA THR A 402 16.26 -2.42 -2.64
C THR A 402 15.50 -3.73 -2.49
N ALA A 403 15.64 -4.67 -3.44
CA ALA A 403 14.91 -5.95 -3.36
C ALA A 403 15.34 -6.80 -2.15
N TRP A 404 16.63 -6.77 -1.79
CA TRP A 404 17.14 -7.50 -0.62
C TRP A 404 16.80 -6.79 0.70
N GLU A 405 16.64 -5.47 0.68
CA GLU A 405 16.17 -4.71 1.85
C GLU A 405 14.70 -5.03 2.15
N GLU A 406 13.84 -5.10 1.10
CA GLU A 406 12.46 -5.53 1.24
C GLU A 406 12.36 -6.99 1.72
N ALA A 407 13.20 -7.88 1.17
CA ALA A 407 13.23 -9.27 1.62
C ALA A 407 13.68 -9.40 3.09
N LYS A 408 14.61 -8.54 3.52
CA LYS A 408 15.01 -8.46 4.94
C LYS A 408 13.85 -7.99 5.80
N ALA A 409 13.18 -6.92 5.41
CA ALA A 409 12.08 -6.34 6.18
C ALA A 409 10.93 -7.35 6.35
N ASP A 410 10.53 -8.04 5.28
CA ASP A 410 9.50 -9.06 5.30
C ASP A 410 9.82 -10.20 6.27
N ILE A 411 11.00 -10.81 6.11
CA ILE A 411 11.33 -12.00 6.91
C ILE A 411 11.69 -11.66 8.35
N LEU A 412 12.36 -10.53 8.59
CA LEU A 412 12.61 -10.07 9.95
C LEU A 412 11.31 -9.65 10.64
N GLY A 413 10.36 -9.06 9.90
CA GLY A 413 9.02 -8.78 10.42
C GLY A 413 8.37 -10.03 10.97
N LEU A 414 8.28 -11.09 10.17
CA LEU A 414 7.72 -12.37 10.60
C LEU A 414 8.52 -13.01 11.74
N PHE A 415 9.87 -12.98 11.67
CA PHE A 415 10.73 -13.46 12.74
C PHE A 415 10.45 -12.75 14.08
N LEU A 416 10.33 -11.43 14.05
CA LEU A 416 10.07 -10.62 15.24
C LEU A 416 8.71 -10.92 15.85
N VAL A 417 7.67 -11.04 15.02
CA VAL A 417 6.32 -11.43 15.49
C VAL A 417 6.38 -12.78 16.20
N CYS A 418 7.00 -13.80 15.60
CA CYS A 418 7.15 -15.09 16.24
C CYS A 418 7.94 -15.00 17.57
N LYS A 419 9.01 -14.20 17.62
CA LYS A 419 9.80 -14.01 18.85
C LYS A 419 9.03 -13.29 19.94
N LEU A 420 8.21 -12.33 19.62
CA LEU A 420 7.36 -11.61 20.59
C LEU A 420 6.23 -12.50 21.11
N ILE A 421 5.69 -13.40 20.29
CA ILE A 421 4.75 -14.44 20.73
C ILE A 421 5.44 -15.41 21.70
N GLU A 422 6.63 -15.92 21.35
CA GLU A 422 7.43 -16.81 22.22
C GLU A 422 7.75 -16.17 23.59
N LYS A 423 7.91 -14.84 23.64
CA LYS A 423 8.16 -14.07 24.88
C LYS A 423 6.87 -13.72 25.65
N GLY A 424 5.68 -13.98 25.09
CA GLY A 424 4.40 -13.61 25.67
C GLY A 424 4.09 -12.12 25.60
N GLU A 425 4.76 -11.36 24.73
CA GLU A 425 4.53 -9.93 24.49
C GLU A 425 3.37 -9.72 23.50
N ILE A 426 3.19 -10.61 22.53
CA ILE A 426 2.01 -10.71 21.67
C ILE A 426 1.24 -11.97 22.09
N THR A 427 -0.03 -11.78 22.51
CA THR A 427 -0.85 -12.85 23.09
C THR A 427 -2.16 -13.09 22.36
N ASN A 428 -2.52 -12.26 21.40
CA ASN A 428 -3.78 -12.31 20.66
C ASN A 428 -3.72 -13.16 19.38
N ILE A 429 -2.52 -13.63 19.01
CA ILE A 429 -2.26 -14.52 17.87
C ILE A 429 -1.22 -15.57 18.24
N THR A 430 -1.10 -16.62 17.41
CA THR A 430 -0.07 -17.64 17.50
C THR A 430 0.95 -17.51 16.36
N SER A 431 2.09 -18.21 16.45
CA SER A 431 3.07 -18.23 15.36
C SER A 431 2.50 -18.87 14.09
N GLU A 432 1.60 -19.84 14.23
CA GLU A 432 0.88 -20.45 13.11
C GLU A 432 -0.02 -19.42 12.40
N ASP A 433 -0.71 -18.54 13.17
CA ASP A 433 -1.50 -17.45 12.61
C ASP A 433 -0.61 -16.48 11.81
N ALA A 434 0.55 -16.11 12.38
CA ALA A 434 1.49 -15.20 11.73
C ALA A 434 2.04 -15.77 10.42
N ILE A 435 2.47 -17.03 10.42
CA ILE A 435 3.05 -17.73 9.26
C ILE A 435 2.00 -17.94 8.17
N THR A 436 0.80 -18.46 8.52
CA THR A 436 -0.27 -18.71 7.54
C THR A 436 -0.70 -17.42 6.84
N THR A 437 -0.91 -16.38 7.64
CA THR A 437 -1.32 -15.07 7.11
C THR A 437 -0.23 -14.42 6.26
N PHE A 438 1.06 -14.62 6.62
CA PHE A 438 2.20 -14.14 5.84
C PHE A 438 2.26 -14.81 4.46
N ILE A 439 2.13 -16.15 4.40
CA ILE A 439 2.14 -16.90 3.12
C ILE A 439 0.98 -16.45 2.23
N ALA A 440 -0.23 -16.31 2.75
CA ALA A 440 -1.37 -15.78 2.01
C ALA A 440 -1.12 -14.32 1.55
N GLY A 441 -0.40 -13.53 2.36
CA GLY A 441 0.03 -12.17 2.05
C GLY A 441 0.98 -12.10 0.86
N ILE A 442 1.89 -13.06 0.70
CA ILE A 442 2.78 -13.16 -0.47
C ILE A 442 1.94 -13.30 -1.75
N LEU A 443 0.96 -14.21 -1.79
CA LEU A 443 0.13 -14.42 -2.99
C LEU A 443 -0.69 -13.19 -3.33
N ARG A 444 -1.19 -12.47 -2.33
CA ARG A 444 -1.82 -11.17 -2.52
C ARG A 444 -0.88 -10.16 -3.19
N SER A 445 0.36 -10.11 -2.76
CA SER A 445 1.37 -9.15 -3.24
C SER A 445 1.77 -9.41 -4.68
N VAL A 446 2.07 -10.68 -5.02
CA VAL A 446 2.61 -11.05 -6.34
C VAL A 446 1.54 -11.27 -7.42
N ARG A 447 0.25 -11.16 -7.10
CA ARG A 447 -0.82 -11.36 -8.11
C ARG A 447 -0.77 -10.36 -9.27
N PHE A 448 -0.04 -9.26 -9.12
CA PHE A 448 0.19 -8.23 -10.16
C PHE A 448 1.58 -8.33 -10.81
N GLY A 449 2.29 -9.43 -10.56
CA GLY A 449 3.64 -9.68 -11.05
C GLY A 449 4.71 -9.43 -9.98
N ALA A 450 5.91 -9.91 -10.26
CA ALA A 450 7.04 -9.86 -9.34
C ALA A 450 8.16 -8.89 -9.78
N SER A 451 7.86 -7.94 -10.68
CA SER A 451 8.88 -7.03 -11.23
C SER A 451 9.27 -5.88 -10.29
N SER A 452 8.46 -5.57 -9.28
CA SER A 452 8.79 -4.58 -8.24
C SER A 452 9.77 -5.17 -7.22
N SER A 453 10.43 -4.29 -6.44
CA SER A 453 11.31 -4.73 -5.34
C SER A 453 10.58 -5.61 -4.33
N HIS A 454 9.40 -5.22 -3.89
CA HIS A 454 8.54 -6.04 -3.02
C HIS A 454 8.12 -7.36 -3.68
N GLY A 455 7.69 -7.33 -4.95
CA GLY A 455 7.31 -8.55 -5.68
C GLY A 455 8.47 -9.53 -5.79
N SER A 456 9.66 -9.04 -6.14
CA SER A 456 10.89 -9.85 -6.22
C SER A 456 11.30 -10.40 -4.84
N ALA A 457 11.21 -9.59 -3.78
CA ALA A 457 11.45 -10.00 -2.40
C ALA A 457 10.50 -11.13 -1.96
N ASN A 458 9.21 -10.96 -2.21
CA ASN A 458 8.19 -11.95 -1.90
C ASN A 458 8.44 -13.27 -2.64
N MET A 459 8.85 -13.22 -3.91
CA MET A 459 9.15 -14.44 -4.68
C MET A 459 10.40 -15.15 -4.18
N MET A 460 11.47 -14.42 -3.85
CA MET A 460 12.65 -15.04 -3.24
C MET A 460 12.31 -15.75 -1.93
N CYS A 461 11.46 -15.15 -1.10
CA CYS A 461 10.99 -15.74 0.14
C CYS A 461 10.10 -16.96 -0.11
N TYR A 462 9.11 -16.85 -0.98
CA TYR A 462 8.19 -17.94 -1.35
C TYR A 462 8.96 -19.17 -1.86
N ASN A 463 9.82 -18.99 -2.86
CA ASN A 463 10.59 -20.08 -3.46
C ASN A 463 11.58 -20.72 -2.47
N PHE A 464 12.12 -19.92 -1.54
CA PHE A 464 12.94 -20.45 -0.45
C PHE A 464 12.11 -21.30 0.52
N MET A 465 10.98 -20.80 1.00
CA MET A 465 10.13 -21.51 1.94
C MET A 465 9.56 -22.80 1.34
N GLU A 466 9.16 -22.78 0.08
CA GLU A 466 8.70 -23.98 -0.64
C GLU A 466 9.80 -25.04 -0.72
N LYS A 467 11.02 -24.64 -1.09
CA LYS A 467 12.19 -25.52 -1.18
C LYS A 467 12.55 -26.15 0.17
N GLU A 468 12.43 -25.40 1.27
CA GLU A 468 12.66 -25.91 2.63
C GLU A 468 11.47 -26.74 3.16
N GLY A 469 10.40 -26.89 2.37
CA GLY A 469 9.21 -27.65 2.73
C GLY A 469 8.35 -27.00 3.80
N ALA A 470 8.44 -25.67 3.94
CA ALA A 470 7.60 -24.89 4.85
C ALA A 470 6.12 -25.01 4.51
N PHE A 471 5.81 -25.26 3.26
CA PHE A 471 4.47 -25.61 2.78
C PHE A 471 4.58 -26.58 1.60
N ILE A 472 3.51 -27.34 1.39
CA ILE A 472 3.36 -28.28 0.28
C ILE A 472 2.07 -27.91 -0.46
N ARG A 473 2.17 -27.73 -1.77
CA ARG A 473 1.04 -27.53 -2.66
C ARG A 473 0.50 -28.90 -3.11
N ASN A 474 -0.79 -29.18 -2.87
CA ASN A 474 -1.43 -30.39 -3.34
C ASN A 474 -1.89 -30.30 -4.81
N GLU A 475 -2.40 -31.39 -5.38
CA GLU A 475 -2.87 -31.47 -6.77
C GLU A 475 -4.04 -30.52 -7.07
N GLU A 476 -4.81 -30.12 -6.05
CA GLU A 476 -5.94 -29.17 -6.16
C GLU A 476 -5.47 -27.72 -6.13
N GLY A 477 -4.17 -27.47 -5.86
CA GLY A 477 -3.57 -26.14 -5.74
C GLY A 477 -3.80 -25.51 -4.38
N MET A 478 -4.04 -26.33 -3.33
CA MET A 478 -4.14 -25.86 -1.96
C MET A 478 -2.83 -26.11 -1.20
N TYR A 479 -2.53 -25.22 -0.29
CA TYR A 479 -1.28 -25.20 0.48
C TYR A 479 -1.50 -25.74 1.88
N HIS A 480 -0.74 -26.79 2.22
CA HIS A 480 -0.61 -27.28 3.58
C HIS A 480 0.71 -26.78 4.18
N ILE A 481 0.65 -26.10 5.32
CA ILE A 481 1.81 -25.50 5.99
C ILE A 481 2.33 -26.45 7.06
N ASP A 482 3.60 -26.81 6.97
CA ASP A 482 4.36 -27.48 8.02
C ASP A 482 4.96 -26.40 8.94
N PHE A 483 4.30 -26.12 10.05
CA PHE A 483 4.66 -24.99 10.92
C PHE A 483 6.06 -25.11 11.54
N GLU A 484 6.54 -26.33 11.80
CA GLU A 484 7.89 -26.54 12.31
C GLU A 484 8.94 -26.18 11.26
N LYS A 485 8.78 -26.67 10.03
CA LYS A 485 9.67 -26.33 8.92
C LYS A 485 9.54 -24.88 8.51
N ALA A 486 8.33 -24.33 8.51
CA ALA A 486 8.12 -22.92 8.19
C ALA A 486 8.85 -22.01 9.19
N ARG A 487 8.77 -22.32 10.50
CA ARG A 487 9.51 -21.57 11.52
C ARG A 487 11.03 -21.67 11.32
N ALA A 488 11.54 -22.87 11.00
CA ALA A 488 12.95 -23.06 10.69
C ALA A 488 13.37 -22.32 9.40
N ALA A 489 12.53 -22.30 8.38
CA ALA A 489 12.78 -21.59 7.13
C ALA A 489 12.85 -20.07 7.34
N VAL A 490 12.02 -19.50 8.23
CA VAL A 490 12.10 -18.08 8.61
C VAL A 490 13.50 -17.74 9.15
N ASP A 491 14.02 -18.53 10.09
CA ASP A 491 15.34 -18.33 10.68
C ASP A 491 16.47 -18.49 9.65
N ALA A 492 16.35 -19.52 8.79
CA ALA A 492 17.34 -19.79 7.75
C ALA A 492 17.38 -18.67 6.68
N TRP A 493 16.23 -18.20 6.22
CA TRP A 493 16.15 -17.14 5.22
C TRP A 493 16.66 -15.81 5.78
N ALA A 494 16.29 -15.46 7.01
CA ALA A 494 16.84 -14.28 7.70
C ALA A 494 18.37 -14.36 7.83
N THR A 495 18.92 -15.54 8.15
CA THR A 495 20.38 -15.78 8.23
C THR A 495 21.06 -15.52 6.89
N ILE A 496 20.52 -16.06 5.80
CA ILE A 496 21.07 -15.88 4.45
C ILE A 496 21.09 -14.41 4.06
N ILE A 497 19.98 -13.68 4.29
CA ILE A 497 19.87 -12.26 3.95
C ILE A 497 20.89 -11.44 4.76
N LEU A 498 20.91 -11.60 6.08
CA LEU A 498 21.78 -10.82 6.96
C LEU A 498 23.28 -11.09 6.68
N THR A 499 23.63 -12.32 6.34
CA THR A 499 24.98 -12.69 5.93
C THR A 499 25.34 -12.04 4.58
N THR A 500 24.46 -12.15 3.59
CA THR A 500 24.66 -11.59 2.25
C THR A 500 24.84 -10.07 2.29
N GLN A 501 23.99 -9.38 3.04
CA GLN A 501 24.10 -7.93 3.26
C GLN A 501 25.37 -7.57 4.05
N GLY A 502 25.67 -8.30 5.13
CA GLY A 502 26.83 -8.03 5.96
C GLY A 502 28.17 -8.23 5.25
N GLU A 503 28.23 -9.14 4.29
CA GLU A 503 29.40 -9.37 3.44
C GLU A 503 29.41 -8.49 2.18
N GLY A 504 28.33 -7.75 1.90
CA GLY A 504 28.16 -7.01 0.67
C GLY A 504 28.38 -7.90 -0.56
N ASN A 505 27.72 -9.09 -0.54
CA ASN A 505 27.91 -10.12 -1.57
C ASN A 505 26.96 -9.92 -2.75
N PHE A 506 27.20 -8.86 -3.51
CA PHE A 506 26.41 -8.50 -4.69
C PHE A 506 26.28 -9.65 -5.70
N ALA A 507 27.34 -10.39 -5.95
CA ALA A 507 27.32 -11.46 -6.95
C ALA A 507 26.37 -12.60 -6.56
N PHE A 508 26.36 -13.00 -5.28
CA PHE A 508 25.42 -13.98 -4.76
C PHE A 508 23.99 -13.43 -4.81
N ALA A 509 23.81 -12.19 -4.35
CA ALA A 509 22.49 -11.56 -4.31
C ALA A 509 21.83 -11.49 -5.70
N LYS A 510 22.59 -11.05 -6.69
CA LYS A 510 22.13 -10.98 -8.09
C LYS A 510 21.75 -12.35 -8.62
N LYS A 511 22.66 -13.34 -8.48
CA LYS A 511 22.42 -14.70 -8.95
C LYS A 511 21.18 -15.30 -8.27
N TYR A 512 21.06 -15.15 -6.95
CA TYR A 512 19.94 -15.70 -6.20
C TYR A 512 18.60 -15.10 -6.66
N ARG A 513 18.52 -13.77 -6.85
CA ARG A 513 17.32 -13.11 -7.35
C ARG A 513 16.98 -13.53 -8.77
N GLU A 514 17.96 -13.67 -9.65
CA GLU A 514 17.75 -14.15 -11.02
C GLU A 514 17.17 -15.58 -11.04
N GLU A 515 17.60 -16.44 -10.13
CA GLU A 515 17.16 -17.84 -10.05
C GLU A 515 15.84 -18.02 -9.27
N ASN A 516 15.56 -17.16 -8.27
CA ASN A 516 14.46 -17.38 -7.32
C ASN A 516 13.49 -16.19 -7.19
N GLY A 517 13.69 -15.10 -7.93
CA GLY A 517 12.83 -13.90 -7.85
C GLY A 517 11.65 -13.93 -8.83
N GLY A 518 11.45 -15.02 -9.59
CA GLY A 518 10.40 -15.17 -10.58
C GLY A 518 9.20 -15.99 -10.08
N ILE A 519 8.05 -15.80 -10.72
CA ILE A 519 6.83 -16.60 -10.49
C ILE A 519 7.00 -17.94 -11.20
N THR A 520 6.78 -19.05 -10.47
CA THR A 520 6.79 -20.41 -11.02
C THR A 520 5.52 -20.72 -11.80
N GLU A 521 5.51 -21.75 -12.65
CA GLU A 521 4.33 -22.14 -13.44
C GLU A 521 3.15 -22.55 -12.54
N ASP A 522 3.43 -23.30 -11.46
CA ASP A 522 2.42 -23.73 -10.50
C ASP A 522 1.80 -22.52 -9.77
N LEU A 523 2.63 -21.59 -9.31
CA LEU A 523 2.15 -20.37 -8.67
C LEU A 523 1.36 -19.51 -9.66
N GLN A 524 1.80 -19.39 -10.93
CA GLN A 524 1.04 -18.65 -11.95
C GLN A 524 -0.37 -19.24 -12.14
N THR A 525 -0.48 -20.58 -12.12
CA THR A 525 -1.78 -21.26 -12.20
C THR A 525 -2.69 -20.87 -11.02
N ASP A 526 -2.15 -20.77 -9.81
CA ASP A 526 -2.93 -20.38 -8.62
C ASP A 526 -3.29 -18.89 -8.66
N LEU A 527 -2.38 -18.02 -9.13
CA LEU A 527 -2.68 -16.61 -9.33
C LEU A 527 -3.77 -16.38 -10.38
N ASP A 528 -3.80 -17.19 -11.45
CA ASP A 528 -4.84 -17.14 -12.46
C ASP A 528 -6.20 -17.57 -11.90
N LYS A 529 -6.24 -18.59 -11.04
CA LYS A 529 -7.46 -18.96 -10.29
C LYS A 529 -7.94 -17.81 -9.42
N ILE A 530 -7.05 -17.17 -8.65
CA ILE A 530 -7.36 -16.01 -7.81
C ILE A 530 -7.92 -14.86 -8.65
N ASN A 531 -7.31 -14.57 -9.80
CA ASN A 531 -7.73 -13.49 -10.69
C ASN A 531 -9.11 -13.76 -11.33
N THR A 532 -9.43 -15.03 -11.62
CA THR A 532 -10.74 -15.42 -12.19
C THR A 532 -11.85 -15.57 -11.15
N ALA A 533 -11.50 -15.67 -9.87
CA ALA A 533 -12.48 -15.81 -8.77
C ALA A 533 -13.22 -14.50 -8.42
N GLY A 534 -12.92 -13.39 -9.08
CA GLY A 534 -13.56 -12.10 -8.81
C GLY A 534 -13.12 -11.46 -7.49
N ILE A 535 -12.01 -11.90 -6.91
CA ILE A 535 -11.43 -11.26 -5.73
C ILE A 535 -10.92 -9.88 -6.12
N PRO A 536 -11.29 -8.81 -5.39
CA PRO A 536 -10.89 -7.46 -5.71
C PRO A 536 -9.36 -7.29 -5.84
N ARG A 537 -8.93 -6.44 -6.75
CA ARG A 537 -7.51 -6.08 -6.91
C ARG A 537 -7.06 -5.12 -5.81
N ASP A 538 -7.92 -4.18 -5.47
CA ASP A 538 -7.72 -3.25 -4.35
C ASP A 538 -9.07 -2.74 -3.82
N ILE A 539 -9.03 -1.80 -2.91
CA ILE A 539 -10.18 -1.13 -2.32
C ILE A 539 -10.34 0.28 -2.90
N ARG A 540 -11.57 0.79 -2.86
CA ARG A 540 -11.90 2.20 -3.09
C ARG A 540 -12.81 2.71 -1.97
N PHE A 541 -12.69 3.97 -1.64
CA PHE A 541 -13.36 4.52 -0.47
C PHE A 541 -14.62 5.32 -0.81
N ASN A 542 -15.67 5.06 -0.03
CA ASN A 542 -16.70 6.03 0.25
C ASN A 542 -16.24 6.82 1.48
N GLN A 543 -16.05 8.13 1.35
CA GLN A 543 -15.44 8.97 2.38
C GLN A 543 -16.08 10.35 2.44
N GLY A 544 -15.78 11.09 3.49
CA GLY A 544 -16.29 12.45 3.70
C GLY A 544 -17.25 12.57 4.88
N MET A 545 -17.77 13.77 5.11
CA MET A 545 -18.51 14.14 6.32
C MET A 545 -19.69 13.21 6.63
N LYS A 546 -20.46 12.81 5.60
CA LYS A 546 -21.60 11.91 5.74
C LYS A 546 -21.22 10.54 6.28
N VAL A 547 -20.12 9.98 5.77
CA VAL A 547 -19.62 8.64 6.19
C VAL A 547 -19.12 8.70 7.64
N LEU A 548 -18.61 9.86 8.06
CA LEU A 548 -18.14 10.10 9.43
C LEU A 548 -19.27 10.44 10.41
N GLY A 549 -20.52 10.65 9.93
CA GLY A 549 -21.64 11.06 10.78
C GLY A 549 -21.49 12.49 11.35
N LEU A 550 -20.79 13.38 10.63
CA LEU A 550 -20.51 14.76 11.03
C LEU A 550 -21.27 15.80 10.20
N GLU A 551 -22.32 15.40 9.44
CA GLU A 551 -23.22 16.33 8.69
C GLU A 551 -24.21 17.01 9.60
#